data_e01e5aebb4947851133f6b16a7324e5f
#
_entry.id   e01e5aebb4947851133f6b16a7324e5f
#
_cell.length_a   1.000
_cell.length_b   1.000
_cell.length_c   1.000
_cell.angle_alpha   90.00
_cell.angle_beta   90.00
_cell.angle_gamma   90.00
#
_symmetry.space_group_name_H-M   'P 1'
#
loop_
_entity.id
_entity.type
_entity.pdbx_description
1 polymer ?
#
loop_
_entity_poly.entity_id
_entity_poly.type
_entity_poly.pdbx_seq_one_letter_code
_entity_poly.pdbx_strand_id
1 'polypeptide(L)'
;MRDVAVVIPTLRRPEGLERAVRSVFAQAEALERIAAVVVVDNDPDGSAAPLAERLRSQGSVPLAYVHAPIPGVATARNAGLAATDAPLIAFLDDDEAASPRWLAALLEAQVQTGADVLFGPIRGRVPDDAGWTTAYLERFFGRQGPLRNGLTDDLHGCGNTLMVRQTALPGPAPFDVAMNETGGEDDRLFTALMKRGGRFGWAADAWVDEFAPPHRATLAYALTRAFAYGQSPSQMAADRGDWPGVIKWMLVGAAQTAIWGAASLVFAMLRHPGRAQIYDRCARGLGKLLWTRRFEPKLYGAAMLSRGG
;
A
#
# COMPACT_ATOMS: atom_id res chain seq x y z
N MET A 1 -22.95 0.82 -17.59
CA MET A 1 -21.75 0.90 -18.48
C MET A 1 -20.59 0.29 -17.70
N ARG A 2 -19.83 -0.63 -18.30
CA ARG A 2 -18.66 -1.26 -17.66
C ARG A 2 -17.45 -0.37 -17.89
N ASP A 3 -17.06 0.37 -16.89
CA ASP A 3 -16.05 1.44 -16.98
C ASP A 3 -14.94 1.37 -15.91
N VAL A 4 -14.96 0.37 -15.04
CA VAL A 4 -13.94 0.17 -14.02
C VAL A 4 -13.15 -1.12 -14.30
N ALA A 5 -11.83 -1.04 -14.34
CA ALA A 5 -10.97 -2.21 -14.22
C ALA A 5 -10.40 -2.29 -12.80
N VAL A 6 -10.49 -3.47 -12.18
CA VAL A 6 -9.85 -3.75 -10.90
C VAL A 6 -8.54 -4.47 -11.15
N VAL A 7 -7.41 -3.84 -10.85
CA VAL A 7 -6.07 -4.39 -11.08
C VAL A 7 -5.53 -4.96 -9.77
N ILE A 8 -5.15 -6.24 -9.79
CA ILE A 8 -4.64 -6.99 -8.63
C ILE A 8 -3.26 -7.56 -8.99
N PRO A 9 -2.16 -6.87 -8.61
CA PRO A 9 -0.81 -7.43 -8.71
C PRO A 9 -0.63 -8.56 -7.70
N THR A 10 0.06 -9.63 -8.08
CA THR A 10 0.36 -10.75 -7.16
C THR A 10 1.74 -11.33 -7.40
N LEU A 11 2.34 -11.86 -6.34
CA LEU A 11 3.62 -12.56 -6.37
C LEU A 11 3.62 -13.70 -5.34
N ARG A 12 3.41 -14.95 -5.79
CA ARG A 12 3.47 -16.18 -4.97
C ARG A 12 2.56 -16.18 -3.74
N ARG A 13 1.33 -15.63 -3.86
CA ARG A 13 0.35 -15.52 -2.76
C ARG A 13 -1.04 -16.05 -3.17
N PRO A 14 -1.17 -17.35 -3.46
CA PRO A 14 -2.41 -17.89 -4.03
C PRO A 14 -3.64 -17.69 -3.12
N GLU A 15 -3.52 -17.87 -1.79
CA GLU A 15 -4.65 -17.70 -0.87
C GLU A 15 -5.08 -16.23 -0.78
N GLY A 16 -4.13 -15.31 -0.77
CA GLY A 16 -4.39 -13.88 -0.76
C GLY A 16 -5.08 -13.44 -2.06
N LEU A 17 -4.50 -13.81 -3.21
CA LEU A 17 -5.09 -13.53 -4.52
C LEU A 17 -6.52 -14.08 -4.64
N GLU A 18 -6.76 -15.32 -4.20
CA GLU A 18 -8.11 -15.90 -4.25
C GLU A 18 -9.09 -15.08 -3.42
N ARG A 19 -8.71 -14.68 -2.22
CA ARG A 19 -9.51 -13.84 -1.33
C ARG A 19 -9.79 -12.46 -1.95
N ALA A 20 -8.77 -11.80 -2.49
CA ALA A 20 -8.91 -10.51 -3.16
C ALA A 20 -9.88 -10.57 -4.35
N VAL A 21 -9.68 -11.52 -5.27
CA VAL A 21 -10.55 -11.68 -6.44
C VAL A 21 -11.99 -12.01 -6.05
N ARG A 22 -12.20 -12.94 -5.08
CA ARG A 22 -13.55 -13.27 -4.61
C ARG A 22 -14.25 -12.09 -3.95
N SER A 23 -13.53 -11.23 -3.24
CA SER A 23 -14.11 -10.01 -2.66
C SER A 23 -14.59 -9.02 -3.72
N VAL A 24 -13.90 -8.95 -4.87
CA VAL A 24 -14.35 -8.16 -6.03
C VAL A 24 -15.58 -8.79 -6.69
N PHE A 25 -15.63 -10.11 -6.82
CA PHE A 25 -16.84 -10.80 -7.35
C PHE A 25 -18.06 -10.65 -6.44
N ALA A 26 -17.84 -10.36 -5.15
CA ALA A 26 -18.91 -10.15 -4.17
C ALA A 26 -19.38 -8.69 -4.06
N GLN A 27 -18.95 -7.79 -4.95
CA GLN A 27 -19.43 -6.41 -4.96
C GLN A 27 -20.89 -6.35 -5.36
N ALA A 28 -21.80 -6.01 -4.44
CA ALA A 28 -23.23 -6.10 -4.65
C ALA A 28 -23.77 -4.95 -5.50
N GLU A 29 -23.36 -3.69 -5.21
CA GLU A 29 -24.00 -2.49 -5.77
C GLU A 29 -23.30 -1.93 -7.03
N ALA A 30 -22.08 -2.39 -7.35
CA ALA A 30 -21.29 -1.85 -8.46
C ALA A 30 -20.70 -2.94 -9.36
N LEU A 31 -21.17 -4.18 -9.25
CA LEU A 31 -20.65 -5.31 -10.03
C LEU A 31 -20.80 -5.09 -11.54
N GLU A 32 -21.90 -4.49 -11.97
CA GLU A 32 -22.17 -4.17 -13.39
C GLU A 32 -21.26 -3.06 -13.94
N ARG A 33 -20.57 -2.31 -13.07
CA ARG A 33 -19.59 -1.28 -13.44
C ARG A 33 -18.22 -1.90 -13.76
N ILE A 34 -17.94 -3.13 -13.30
CA ILE A 34 -16.65 -3.80 -13.52
C ILE A 34 -16.54 -4.28 -14.97
N ALA A 35 -15.61 -3.68 -15.71
CA ALA A 35 -15.25 -4.10 -17.06
C ALA A 35 -14.42 -5.39 -17.03
N ALA A 36 -13.43 -5.46 -16.14
CA ALA A 36 -12.61 -6.64 -15.92
C ALA A 36 -11.91 -6.59 -14.54
N VAL A 37 -11.65 -7.75 -13.98
CA VAL A 37 -10.62 -7.97 -12.96
C VAL A 37 -9.35 -8.37 -13.70
N VAL A 38 -8.26 -7.62 -13.52
CA VAL A 38 -6.97 -7.85 -14.16
C VAL A 38 -6.00 -8.40 -13.10
N VAL A 39 -5.78 -9.70 -13.11
CA VAL A 39 -4.78 -10.36 -12.26
C VAL A 39 -3.42 -10.27 -12.94
N VAL A 40 -2.45 -9.63 -12.31
CA VAL A 40 -1.11 -9.47 -12.82
C VAL A 40 -0.15 -10.33 -12.02
N ASP A 41 0.28 -11.44 -12.62
CA ASP A 41 1.22 -12.38 -12.02
C ASP A 41 2.66 -11.88 -12.24
N ASN A 42 3.28 -11.42 -11.18
CA ASN A 42 4.65 -10.89 -11.21
C ASN A 42 5.69 -11.93 -10.78
N ASP A 43 5.30 -13.20 -10.76
CA ASP A 43 6.23 -14.31 -10.59
C ASP A 43 6.87 -14.67 -11.94
N PRO A 44 8.21 -14.76 -12.01
CA PRO A 44 8.89 -15.25 -13.21
C PRO A 44 8.33 -16.58 -13.73
N ASP A 45 7.90 -17.47 -12.83
CA ASP A 45 7.38 -18.79 -13.14
C ASP A 45 5.88 -18.81 -13.51
N GLY A 46 5.17 -17.69 -13.38
CA GLY A 46 3.73 -17.60 -13.70
C GLY A 46 2.86 -18.43 -12.76
N SER A 47 3.19 -18.48 -11.48
CA SER A 47 2.58 -19.39 -10.50
C SER A 47 1.09 -19.16 -10.25
N ALA A 48 0.55 -17.96 -10.55
CA ALA A 48 -0.85 -17.64 -10.37
C ALA A 48 -1.76 -18.11 -11.53
N ALA A 49 -1.23 -18.57 -12.66
CA ALA A 49 -2.00 -18.93 -13.84
C ALA A 49 -3.09 -19.98 -13.58
N PRO A 50 -2.82 -21.12 -12.88
CA PRO A 50 -3.86 -22.13 -12.61
C PRO A 50 -4.99 -21.59 -11.74
N LEU A 51 -4.68 -20.74 -10.77
CA LEU A 51 -5.66 -20.10 -9.91
C LEU A 51 -6.51 -19.09 -10.69
N ALA A 52 -5.89 -18.25 -11.51
CA ALA A 52 -6.59 -17.27 -12.33
C ALA A 52 -7.58 -17.95 -13.29
N GLU A 53 -7.21 -19.08 -13.94
CA GLU A 53 -8.10 -19.84 -14.81
C GLU A 53 -9.28 -20.43 -14.05
N ARG A 54 -9.06 -21.01 -12.87
CA ARG A 54 -10.12 -21.50 -11.99
C ARG A 54 -11.09 -20.38 -11.59
N LEU A 55 -10.57 -19.22 -11.19
CA LEU A 55 -11.38 -18.07 -10.80
C LEU A 55 -12.15 -17.48 -11.98
N ARG A 56 -11.56 -17.46 -13.18
CA ARG A 56 -12.23 -17.02 -14.42
C ARG A 56 -13.48 -17.84 -14.70
N SER A 57 -13.41 -19.16 -14.53
CA SER A 57 -14.56 -20.05 -14.76
C SER A 57 -15.68 -19.90 -13.73
N GLN A 58 -15.36 -19.35 -12.54
CA GLN A 58 -16.32 -19.17 -11.44
C GLN A 58 -16.81 -17.73 -11.29
N GLY A 59 -16.22 -16.78 -12.02
CA GLY A 59 -16.45 -15.37 -11.87
C GLY A 59 -17.77 -14.86 -12.45
N SER A 60 -18.35 -13.85 -11.81
CA SER A 60 -19.52 -13.10 -12.27
C SER A 60 -19.17 -11.95 -13.21
N VAL A 61 -17.88 -11.59 -13.31
CA VAL A 61 -17.34 -10.55 -14.19
C VAL A 61 -16.10 -11.07 -14.94
N PRO A 62 -15.75 -10.49 -16.10
CA PRO A 62 -14.57 -10.91 -16.85
C PRO A 62 -13.29 -10.84 -15.99
N LEU A 63 -12.45 -11.87 -16.05
CA LEU A 63 -11.13 -11.90 -15.45
C LEU A 63 -10.08 -12.06 -16.55
N ALA A 64 -9.14 -11.12 -16.61
CA ALA A 64 -7.94 -11.18 -17.43
C ALA A 64 -6.74 -11.61 -16.59
N TYR A 65 -5.92 -12.50 -17.13
CA TYR A 65 -4.64 -12.88 -16.55
C TYR A 65 -3.51 -12.29 -17.38
N VAL A 66 -2.57 -11.64 -16.71
CA VAL A 66 -1.39 -11.02 -17.33
C VAL A 66 -0.14 -11.56 -16.63
N HIS A 67 0.77 -12.15 -17.40
CA HIS A 67 2.07 -12.57 -16.90
C HIS A 67 3.10 -11.45 -17.08
N ALA A 68 3.64 -10.93 -16.00
CA ALA A 68 4.68 -9.91 -15.95
C ALA A 68 5.94 -10.48 -15.25
N PRO A 69 6.79 -11.24 -15.98
CA PRO A 69 7.84 -12.07 -15.37
C PRO A 69 9.01 -11.31 -14.76
N ILE A 70 9.10 -10.00 -14.99
CA ILE A 70 10.14 -9.15 -14.36
C ILE A 70 9.62 -8.71 -13.00
N PRO A 71 10.18 -9.21 -11.88
CA PRO A 71 9.69 -8.89 -10.55
C PRO A 71 9.77 -7.39 -10.23
N GLY A 72 8.70 -6.87 -9.64
CA GLY A 72 8.62 -5.49 -9.19
C GLY A 72 7.22 -4.93 -9.32
N VAL A 73 6.75 -4.26 -8.28
CA VAL A 73 5.37 -3.77 -8.20
C VAL A 73 5.06 -2.72 -9.26
N ALA A 74 6.01 -1.85 -9.61
CA ALA A 74 5.85 -0.88 -10.70
C ALA A 74 5.66 -1.58 -12.06
N THR A 75 6.45 -2.63 -12.34
CA THR A 75 6.29 -3.46 -13.54
C THR A 75 4.90 -4.10 -13.57
N ALA A 76 4.46 -4.69 -12.47
CA ALA A 76 3.15 -5.34 -12.40
C ALA A 76 2.00 -4.35 -12.60
N ARG A 77 2.03 -3.18 -11.95
CA ARG A 77 1.00 -2.14 -12.11
C ARG A 77 0.94 -1.62 -13.53
N ASN A 78 2.08 -1.35 -14.16
CA ASN A 78 2.13 -0.93 -15.57
C ASN A 78 1.57 -2.01 -16.51
N ALA A 79 1.91 -3.29 -16.29
CA ALA A 79 1.38 -4.39 -17.09
C ALA A 79 -0.15 -4.52 -16.94
N GLY A 80 -0.67 -4.33 -15.72
CA GLY A 80 -2.11 -4.30 -15.46
C GLY A 80 -2.82 -3.15 -16.18
N LEU A 81 -2.20 -1.96 -16.20
CA LEU A 81 -2.74 -0.80 -16.94
C LEU A 81 -2.75 -1.01 -18.44
N ALA A 82 -1.74 -1.69 -18.99
CA ALA A 82 -1.64 -1.99 -20.40
C ALA A 82 -2.68 -3.05 -20.86
N ALA A 83 -3.23 -3.82 -19.95
CA ALA A 83 -4.21 -4.88 -20.24
C ALA A 83 -5.67 -4.41 -20.27
N THR A 84 -5.93 -3.11 -20.09
CA THR A 84 -7.28 -2.55 -20.08
C THR A 84 -7.32 -1.12 -20.56
N ASP A 85 -8.42 -0.73 -21.20
CA ASP A 85 -8.69 0.66 -21.62
C ASP A 85 -9.76 1.32 -20.74
N ALA A 86 -10.13 0.70 -19.62
CA ALA A 86 -11.15 1.24 -18.72
C ALA A 86 -10.77 2.67 -18.24
N PRO A 87 -11.72 3.62 -18.25
CA PRO A 87 -11.46 5.00 -17.83
C PRO A 87 -11.21 5.14 -16.34
N LEU A 88 -11.66 4.19 -15.53
CA LEU A 88 -11.45 4.13 -14.09
C LEU A 88 -10.64 2.88 -13.73
N ILE A 89 -9.60 3.06 -12.96
CA ILE A 89 -8.74 1.98 -12.49
C ILE A 89 -8.82 1.90 -10.97
N ALA A 90 -9.30 0.79 -10.46
CA ALA A 90 -9.22 0.49 -9.03
C ALA A 90 -8.05 -0.46 -8.78
N PHE A 91 -7.15 -0.11 -7.87
CA PHE A 91 -6.11 -1.00 -7.39
C PHE A 91 -6.52 -1.65 -6.08
N LEU A 92 -6.33 -2.95 -6.00
CA LEU A 92 -6.49 -3.78 -4.81
C LEU A 92 -5.28 -4.69 -4.71
N ASP A 93 -4.59 -4.70 -3.56
CA ASP A 93 -3.42 -5.56 -3.39
C ASP A 93 -3.85 -7.01 -3.10
N ASP A 94 -2.98 -8.00 -3.39
CA ASP A 94 -3.30 -9.43 -3.22
C ASP A 94 -3.43 -9.88 -1.75
N ASP A 95 -3.03 -9.04 -0.80
CA ASP A 95 -3.25 -9.21 0.63
C ASP A 95 -4.47 -8.44 1.17
N GLU A 96 -5.23 -7.79 0.30
CA GLU A 96 -6.45 -7.06 0.65
C GLU A 96 -7.73 -7.85 0.30
N ALA A 97 -8.81 -7.60 1.05
CA ALA A 97 -10.16 -8.03 0.73
C ALA A 97 -11.14 -6.86 0.82
N ALA A 98 -11.81 -6.58 -0.28
CA ALA A 98 -12.76 -5.48 -0.40
C ALA A 98 -14.05 -5.76 0.39
N SER A 99 -14.58 -4.75 1.10
CA SER A 99 -15.92 -4.83 1.70
C SER A 99 -17.01 -4.87 0.61
N PRO A 100 -18.23 -5.35 0.90
CA PRO A 100 -19.28 -5.50 -0.12
C PRO A 100 -19.68 -4.22 -0.85
N ARG A 101 -19.48 -3.05 -0.24
CA ARG A 101 -19.76 -1.73 -0.84
C ARG A 101 -18.51 -0.97 -1.29
N TRP A 102 -17.34 -1.59 -1.27
CA TRP A 102 -16.06 -0.95 -1.54
C TRP A 102 -16.06 -0.16 -2.85
N LEU A 103 -16.42 -0.80 -3.96
CA LEU A 103 -16.39 -0.14 -5.27
C LEU A 103 -17.46 0.94 -5.39
N ALA A 104 -18.67 0.70 -4.87
CA ALA A 104 -19.73 1.71 -4.85
C ALA A 104 -19.29 2.94 -4.07
N ALA A 105 -18.69 2.77 -2.90
CA ALA A 105 -18.20 3.87 -2.07
C ALA A 105 -17.08 4.68 -2.75
N LEU A 106 -16.14 4.01 -3.47
CA LEU A 106 -15.12 4.69 -4.27
C LEU A 106 -15.76 5.54 -5.38
N LEU A 107 -16.73 4.98 -6.11
CA LEU A 107 -17.42 5.67 -7.21
C LEU A 107 -18.27 6.85 -6.70
N GLU A 108 -18.99 6.68 -5.60
CA GLU A 108 -19.75 7.74 -4.93
C GLU A 108 -18.82 8.90 -4.52
N ALA A 109 -17.69 8.59 -3.90
CA ALA A 109 -16.71 9.60 -3.49
C ALA A 109 -16.08 10.30 -4.71
N GLN A 110 -15.84 9.58 -5.81
CA GLN A 110 -15.31 10.17 -7.05
C GLN A 110 -16.30 11.19 -7.62
N VAL A 111 -17.59 10.86 -7.69
CA VAL A 111 -18.62 11.78 -8.18
C VAL A 111 -18.76 13.00 -7.26
N GLN A 112 -18.72 12.81 -5.95
CA GLN A 112 -18.86 13.88 -4.96
C GLN A 112 -17.68 14.86 -4.96
N THR A 113 -16.47 14.37 -5.13
CA THR A 113 -15.24 15.18 -4.98
C THR A 113 -14.66 15.63 -6.32
N GLY A 114 -14.91 14.89 -7.40
CA GLY A 114 -14.25 15.05 -8.69
C GLY A 114 -12.74 14.83 -8.58
N ALA A 115 -12.26 14.04 -7.62
CA ALA A 115 -10.84 13.75 -7.45
C ALA A 115 -10.31 12.86 -8.57
N ASP A 116 -9.03 13.05 -8.92
CA ASP A 116 -8.31 12.22 -9.89
C ASP A 116 -7.88 10.89 -9.30
N VAL A 117 -7.55 10.90 -7.99
CA VAL A 117 -7.19 9.73 -7.19
C VAL A 117 -7.98 9.73 -5.90
N LEU A 118 -8.58 8.60 -5.55
CA LEU A 118 -9.26 8.38 -4.29
C LEU A 118 -8.55 7.30 -3.49
N PHE A 119 -8.43 7.52 -2.20
CA PHE A 119 -7.95 6.55 -1.23
C PHE A 119 -9.09 6.09 -0.34
N GLY A 120 -9.11 4.81 0.01
CA GLY A 120 -10.05 4.27 0.99
C GLY A 120 -9.36 3.83 2.29
N PRO A 121 -10.10 3.62 3.38
CA PRO A 121 -9.58 3.12 4.64
C PRO A 121 -9.22 1.62 4.57
N ILE A 122 -8.24 1.22 5.39
CA ILE A 122 -7.75 -0.15 5.51
C ILE A 122 -7.85 -0.59 6.96
N ARG A 123 -8.40 -1.78 7.20
CA ARG A 123 -8.32 -2.48 8.49
C ARG A 123 -7.22 -3.52 8.41
N GLY A 124 -6.14 -3.31 9.15
CA GLY A 124 -5.11 -4.34 9.29
C GLY A 124 -5.68 -5.57 9.99
N ARG A 125 -5.38 -6.74 9.46
CA ARG A 125 -5.70 -8.05 10.03
C ARG A 125 -4.39 -8.79 10.25
N VAL A 126 -4.14 -9.18 11.48
CA VAL A 126 -2.94 -9.94 11.84
C VAL A 126 -3.33 -11.32 12.36
N PRO A 127 -2.42 -12.32 12.29
CA PRO A 127 -2.68 -13.63 12.86
C PRO A 127 -3.03 -13.57 14.36
N ASP A 128 -3.86 -14.49 14.83
CA ASP A 128 -4.36 -14.54 16.21
C ASP A 128 -3.24 -14.70 17.26
N ASP A 129 -2.09 -15.25 16.86
CA ASP A 129 -0.91 -15.47 17.72
C ASP A 129 -0.02 -14.23 17.89
N ALA A 130 -0.36 -13.09 17.29
CA ALA A 130 0.38 -11.83 17.48
C ALA A 130 0.36 -11.31 18.95
N GLY A 131 -0.55 -11.81 19.77
CA GLY A 131 -0.59 -11.59 21.22
C GLY A 131 -0.70 -10.12 21.59
N TRP A 132 0.16 -9.64 22.49
CA TRP A 132 0.13 -8.25 23.00
C TRP A 132 0.46 -7.19 21.93
N THR A 133 0.97 -7.56 20.78
CA THR A 133 1.28 -6.67 19.67
C THR A 133 0.12 -6.48 18.69
N THR A 134 -0.93 -7.29 18.78
CA THR A 134 -2.07 -7.30 17.85
C THR A 134 -2.61 -5.91 17.56
N ALA A 135 -3.04 -5.18 18.58
CA ALA A 135 -3.64 -3.85 18.38
C ALA A 135 -2.68 -2.82 17.77
N TYR A 136 -1.38 -2.95 18.01
CA TYR A 136 -0.36 -2.13 17.37
C TYR A 136 -0.17 -2.51 15.91
N LEU A 137 -0.04 -3.80 15.61
CA LEU A 137 0.18 -4.30 14.25
C LEU A 137 -1.03 -4.07 13.36
N GLU A 138 -2.26 -4.28 13.84
CA GLU A 138 -3.48 -3.93 13.11
C GLU A 138 -3.53 -2.45 12.73
N ARG A 139 -3.13 -1.56 13.64
CA ARG A 139 -3.01 -0.13 13.34
C ARG A 139 -1.87 0.17 12.37
N PHE A 140 -0.76 -0.56 12.47
CA PHE A 140 0.43 -0.38 11.64
C PHE A 140 0.15 -0.75 10.17
N PHE A 141 -0.57 -1.84 9.94
CA PHE A 141 -1.03 -2.27 8.60
C PHE A 141 -2.31 -1.57 8.16
N GLY A 142 -3.02 -0.91 9.07
CA GLY A 142 -4.23 -0.18 8.76
C GLY A 142 -3.99 1.23 8.25
N ARG A 143 -5.00 1.78 7.57
CA ARG A 143 -5.07 3.17 7.14
C ARG A 143 -6.40 3.76 7.56
N GLN A 144 -6.39 4.87 8.26
CA GLN A 144 -7.57 5.57 8.72
C GLN A 144 -7.52 7.03 8.23
N GLY A 145 -8.68 7.61 8.02
CA GLY A 145 -8.81 8.99 7.57
C GLY A 145 -10.11 9.61 8.06
N PRO A 146 -10.56 10.70 7.42
CA PRO A 146 -11.81 11.36 7.76
C PRO A 146 -13.02 10.42 7.71
N LEU A 147 -14.03 10.69 8.55
CA LEU A 147 -15.29 9.90 8.59
C LEU A 147 -16.26 10.25 7.45
N ARG A 148 -15.90 11.18 6.56
CA ARG A 148 -16.71 11.63 5.42
C ARG A 148 -15.84 11.70 4.17
N ASN A 149 -16.48 11.50 3.02
CA ASN A 149 -15.85 11.74 1.73
C ASN A 149 -15.41 13.20 1.60
N GLY A 150 -14.29 13.44 0.96
CA GLY A 150 -13.78 14.79 0.75
C GLY A 150 -12.46 14.82 0.00
N LEU A 151 -11.99 16.02 -0.35
CA LEU A 151 -10.64 16.20 -0.85
C LEU A 151 -9.64 16.08 0.30
N THR A 152 -8.42 15.67 -0.01
CA THR A 152 -7.32 15.52 0.95
C THR A 152 -5.99 15.91 0.30
N ASP A 153 -5.07 16.41 1.11
CA ASP A 153 -3.67 16.63 0.72
C ASP A 153 -2.78 15.46 1.18
N ASP A 154 -3.34 14.53 1.95
CA ASP A 154 -2.60 13.34 2.40
C ASP A 154 -2.49 12.33 1.25
N LEU A 155 -1.27 11.93 0.94
CA LEU A 155 -0.96 10.87 -0.02
C LEU A 155 -0.82 9.53 0.72
N HIS A 156 -1.38 8.48 0.10
CA HIS A 156 -1.32 7.12 0.63
C HIS A 156 -0.82 6.14 -0.44
N GLY A 157 -0.51 4.90 -0.03
CA GLY A 157 -0.12 3.84 -0.96
C GLY A 157 -1.21 3.46 -1.96
N CYS A 158 -0.80 2.84 -3.06
CA CYS A 158 -1.66 2.52 -4.21
C CYS A 158 -2.72 1.45 -3.92
N GLY A 159 -2.51 0.55 -2.97
CA GLY A 159 -3.54 -0.39 -2.51
C GLY A 159 -4.78 0.35 -2.02
N ASN A 160 -5.97 -0.16 -2.31
CA ASN A 160 -7.26 0.47 -2.03
C ASN A 160 -7.37 1.90 -2.59
N THR A 161 -7.26 2.04 -3.91
CA THR A 161 -7.42 3.31 -4.62
C THR A 161 -8.36 3.19 -5.81
N LEU A 162 -8.95 4.33 -6.22
CA LEU A 162 -9.58 4.51 -7.52
C LEU A 162 -8.90 5.68 -8.23
N MET A 163 -8.51 5.48 -9.48
CA MET A 163 -7.81 6.47 -10.30
C MET A 163 -8.56 6.76 -11.59
N VAL A 164 -8.70 8.03 -11.94
CA VAL A 164 -9.20 8.45 -13.26
C VAL A 164 -8.02 8.33 -14.23
N ARG A 165 -8.10 7.38 -15.17
CA ARG A 165 -6.99 7.07 -16.10
C ARG A 165 -6.45 8.32 -16.79
N GLN A 166 -7.33 9.13 -17.36
CA GLN A 166 -6.96 10.27 -18.19
C GLN A 166 -6.14 11.32 -17.43
N THR A 167 -6.46 11.55 -16.16
CA THR A 167 -5.86 12.64 -15.37
C THR A 167 -4.80 12.16 -14.40
N ALA A 168 -4.96 10.96 -13.82
CA ALA A 168 -4.06 10.43 -12.81
C ALA A 168 -2.88 9.62 -13.39
N LEU A 169 -3.04 8.97 -14.55
CA LEU A 169 -2.10 7.98 -15.08
C LEU A 169 -1.48 8.46 -16.41
N PRO A 170 -0.44 9.30 -16.36
CA PRO A 170 0.16 9.88 -17.56
C PRO A 170 0.97 8.86 -18.35
N GLY A 171 0.67 8.74 -19.64
CA GLY A 171 1.42 7.86 -20.54
C GLY A 171 1.13 6.36 -20.34
N PRO A 172 1.84 5.49 -21.06
CA PRO A 172 1.58 4.05 -21.06
C PRO A 172 2.15 3.30 -19.84
N ALA A 173 3.15 3.88 -19.14
CA ALA A 173 3.83 3.27 -18.00
C ALA A 173 4.10 4.32 -16.92
N PRO A 174 3.07 4.75 -16.16
CA PRO A 174 3.18 5.85 -15.21
C PRO A 174 3.98 5.50 -13.95
N PHE A 175 4.08 4.22 -13.59
CA PHE A 175 4.88 3.77 -12.44
C PHE A 175 6.34 3.57 -12.85
N ASP A 176 7.26 4.21 -12.12
CA ASP A 176 8.70 4.16 -12.43
C ASP A 176 9.30 2.80 -12.04
N VAL A 177 9.69 2.00 -13.04
CA VAL A 177 10.28 0.67 -12.84
C VAL A 177 11.64 0.70 -12.13
N ALA A 178 12.33 1.84 -12.09
CA ALA A 178 13.55 1.99 -11.29
C ALA A 178 13.29 1.81 -9.77
N MET A 179 12.02 1.95 -9.35
CA MET A 179 11.60 1.79 -7.95
C MET A 179 11.22 0.35 -7.58
N ASN A 180 11.34 -0.62 -8.49
CA ASN A 180 10.94 -2.00 -8.25
C ASN A 180 11.60 -2.66 -7.03
N GLU A 181 12.83 -2.29 -6.70
CA GLU A 181 13.57 -2.86 -5.56
C GLU A 181 13.40 -2.07 -4.26
N THR A 182 13.17 -0.77 -4.35
CA THR A 182 13.10 0.12 -3.19
C THR A 182 11.68 0.38 -2.72
N GLY A 183 10.70 0.27 -3.62
CA GLY A 183 9.33 0.75 -3.39
C GLY A 183 9.25 2.28 -3.51
N GLY A 184 8.04 2.84 -3.37
CA GLY A 184 7.79 4.29 -3.46
C GLY A 184 7.47 4.77 -4.87
N GLU A 185 7.16 3.86 -5.81
CA GLU A 185 6.71 4.18 -7.17
C GLU A 185 5.38 4.94 -7.17
N ASP A 186 4.50 4.64 -6.22
CA ASP A 186 3.23 5.34 -5.97
C ASP A 186 3.45 6.73 -5.37
N ASP A 187 4.29 6.87 -4.35
CA ASP A 187 4.67 8.17 -3.78
C ASP A 187 5.24 9.10 -4.85
N ARG A 188 6.08 8.56 -5.74
CA ARG A 188 6.67 9.32 -6.84
C ARG A 188 5.62 9.78 -7.84
N LEU A 189 4.71 8.90 -8.25
CA LEU A 189 3.62 9.21 -9.16
C LEU A 189 2.68 10.27 -8.55
N PHE A 190 2.24 10.05 -7.33
CA PHE A 190 1.30 10.95 -6.65
C PHE A 190 1.91 12.31 -6.33
N THR A 191 3.17 12.35 -5.90
CA THR A 191 3.90 13.62 -5.72
C THR A 191 4.01 14.40 -7.04
N ALA A 192 4.29 13.73 -8.15
CA ALA A 192 4.35 14.36 -9.46
C ALA A 192 2.97 14.84 -9.92
N LEU A 193 1.90 14.08 -9.63
CA LEU A 193 0.53 14.46 -9.92
C LEU A 193 0.10 15.69 -9.09
N MET A 194 0.38 15.69 -7.79
CA MET A 194 0.09 16.82 -6.89
C MET A 194 0.75 18.12 -7.38
N LYS A 195 2.03 18.06 -7.80
CA LYS A 195 2.75 19.22 -8.35
C LYS A 195 2.14 19.77 -9.63
N ARG A 196 1.36 18.97 -10.37
CA ARG A 196 0.63 19.39 -11.58
C ARG A 196 -0.79 19.84 -11.30
N GLY A 197 -1.18 19.94 -10.02
CA GLY A 197 -2.51 20.34 -9.61
C GLY A 197 -3.54 19.21 -9.60
N GLY A 198 -3.10 17.95 -9.64
CA GLY A 198 -3.98 16.78 -9.49
C GLY A 198 -4.70 16.79 -8.14
N ARG A 199 -5.93 16.32 -8.13
CA ARG A 199 -6.82 16.34 -6.98
C ARG A 199 -6.90 14.96 -6.35
N PHE A 200 -6.66 14.91 -5.04
CA PHE A 200 -6.76 13.70 -4.26
C PHE A 200 -7.99 13.75 -3.36
N GLY A 201 -8.59 12.60 -3.13
CA GLY A 201 -9.78 12.48 -2.30
C GLY A 201 -9.74 11.26 -1.39
N TRP A 202 -10.63 11.28 -0.43
CA TRP A 202 -10.85 10.22 0.54
C TRP A 202 -12.26 9.66 0.39
N ALA A 203 -12.38 8.34 0.30
CA ALA A 203 -13.63 7.59 0.26
C ALA A 203 -13.83 6.87 1.60
N ALA A 204 -14.58 7.49 2.51
CA ALA A 204 -14.67 7.09 3.91
C ALA A 204 -15.22 5.67 4.15
N ASP A 205 -16.09 5.20 3.24
CA ASP A 205 -16.76 3.90 3.35
C ASP A 205 -16.16 2.82 2.44
N ALA A 206 -15.10 3.13 1.69
CA ALA A 206 -14.43 2.20 0.79
C ALA A 206 -13.44 1.30 1.54
N TRP A 207 -13.94 0.52 2.48
CA TRP A 207 -13.13 -0.32 3.36
C TRP A 207 -12.56 -1.55 2.66
N VAL A 208 -11.29 -1.84 2.97
CA VAL A 208 -10.67 -3.15 2.73
C VAL A 208 -10.09 -3.70 4.04
N ASP A 209 -10.00 -5.03 4.14
CA ASP A 209 -9.23 -5.72 5.17
C ASP A 209 -7.89 -6.13 4.56
N GLU A 210 -6.76 -5.67 5.13
CA GLU A 210 -5.40 -6.06 4.73
C GLU A 210 -4.89 -7.16 5.67
N PHE A 211 -4.62 -8.33 5.12
CA PHE A 211 -4.16 -9.51 5.85
C PHE A 211 -2.63 -9.57 5.86
N ALA A 212 -2.03 -9.10 6.94
CA ALA A 212 -0.58 -9.11 7.09
C ALA A 212 -0.05 -10.56 7.11
N PRO A 213 0.86 -10.94 6.20
CA PRO A 213 1.42 -12.29 6.20
C PRO A 213 2.23 -12.53 7.48
N PRO A 214 2.25 -13.77 8.00
CA PRO A 214 2.86 -14.08 9.31
C PRO A 214 4.30 -13.56 9.48
N HIS A 215 5.12 -13.64 8.44
CA HIS A 215 6.51 -13.15 8.47
C HIS A 215 6.62 -11.62 8.57
N ARG A 216 5.56 -10.86 8.20
CA ARG A 216 5.48 -9.40 8.35
C ARG A 216 4.71 -8.98 9.58
N ALA A 217 3.79 -9.80 10.06
CA ALA A 217 2.97 -9.54 11.25
C ALA A 217 3.78 -9.69 12.55
N THR A 218 4.98 -9.12 12.58
CA THR A 218 5.91 -9.17 13.72
C THR A 218 6.31 -7.77 14.15
N LEU A 219 6.55 -7.61 15.46
CA LEU A 219 7.06 -6.36 16.00
C LEU A 219 8.41 -5.96 15.35
N ALA A 220 9.28 -6.93 15.12
CA ALA A 220 10.59 -6.69 14.49
C ALA A 220 10.43 -6.09 13.07
N TYR A 221 9.54 -6.65 12.26
CA TYR A 221 9.26 -6.12 10.93
C TYR A 221 8.68 -4.70 10.99
N ALA A 222 7.67 -4.48 11.85
CA ALA A 222 7.03 -3.18 11.99
C ALA A 222 8.02 -2.10 12.46
N LEU A 223 8.90 -2.42 13.43
CA LEU A 223 9.93 -1.49 13.90
C LEU A 223 11.00 -1.21 12.84
N THR A 224 11.36 -2.20 12.01
CA THR A 224 12.27 -2.00 10.88
C THR A 224 11.66 -1.05 9.84
N ARG A 225 10.38 -1.21 9.52
CA ARG A 225 9.68 -0.27 8.64
C ARG A 225 9.51 1.12 9.28
N ALA A 226 9.19 1.19 10.57
CA ALA A 226 9.12 2.46 11.30
C ALA A 226 10.45 3.22 11.25
N PHE A 227 11.57 2.50 11.38
CA PHE A 227 12.91 3.06 11.20
C PHE A 227 13.11 3.60 9.78
N ALA A 228 12.76 2.84 8.74
CA ALA A 228 12.85 3.27 7.34
C ALA A 228 11.99 4.53 7.07
N TYR A 229 10.75 4.57 7.55
CA TYR A 229 9.91 5.78 7.49
C TYR A 229 10.53 6.96 8.23
N GLY A 230 11.24 6.69 9.33
CA GLY A 230 11.98 7.70 10.06
C GLY A 230 13.10 8.34 9.24
N GLN A 231 13.71 7.63 8.30
CA GLN A 231 14.81 8.13 7.45
C GLN A 231 14.34 9.19 6.44
N SER A 232 13.11 9.05 5.93
CA SER A 232 12.58 9.85 4.82
C SER A 232 12.75 11.38 4.98
N PRO A 233 12.42 12.02 6.11
CA PRO A 233 12.56 13.48 6.23
C PRO A 233 14.00 13.97 6.06
N SER A 234 14.98 13.24 6.59
CA SER A 234 16.40 13.59 6.49
C SER A 234 16.93 13.30 5.08
N GLN A 235 16.52 12.19 4.45
CA GLN A 235 16.85 11.85 3.07
C GLN A 235 16.30 12.89 2.10
N MET A 236 15.02 13.25 2.22
CA MET A 236 14.39 14.27 1.37
C MET A 236 15.05 15.64 1.49
N ALA A 237 15.52 16.04 2.68
CA ALA A 237 16.28 17.27 2.89
C ALA A 237 17.65 17.18 2.19
N ALA A 238 18.34 16.05 2.35
CA ALA A 238 19.64 15.83 1.73
C ALA A 238 19.58 15.81 0.19
N ASP A 239 18.58 15.15 -0.38
CA ASP A 239 18.37 15.09 -1.84
C ASP A 239 18.09 16.46 -2.47
N ARG A 240 17.58 17.41 -1.67
CA ARG A 240 17.37 18.81 -2.07
C ARG A 240 18.59 19.70 -1.80
N GLY A 241 19.66 19.17 -1.19
CA GLY A 241 20.82 19.96 -0.74
C GLY A 241 20.52 20.85 0.46
N ASP A 242 19.37 20.64 1.15
CA ASP A 242 18.98 21.39 2.35
C ASP A 242 19.67 20.83 3.61
N TRP A 243 20.95 21.15 3.76
CA TRP A 243 21.74 20.71 4.92
C TRP A 243 21.22 21.24 6.26
N PRO A 244 20.74 22.51 6.39
CA PRO A 244 20.05 22.95 7.59
C PRO A 244 18.83 22.08 7.92
N GLY A 245 18.06 21.69 6.93
CA GLY A 245 16.94 20.75 7.07
C GLY A 245 17.38 19.37 7.56
N VAL A 246 18.48 18.84 7.02
CA VAL A 246 19.08 17.57 7.52
C VAL A 246 19.42 17.68 8.99
N ILE A 247 20.16 18.73 9.40
CA ILE A 247 20.54 18.95 10.79
C ILE A 247 19.29 19.08 11.69
N LYS A 248 18.28 19.84 11.26
CA LYS A 248 17.01 19.97 11.96
C LYS A 248 16.38 18.59 12.23
N TRP A 249 16.25 17.75 11.18
CA TRP A 249 15.64 16.44 11.32
C TRP A 249 16.48 15.49 12.18
N MET A 250 17.80 15.55 12.12
CA MET A 250 18.68 14.81 13.00
C MET A 250 18.51 15.22 14.48
N LEU A 251 18.41 16.53 14.78
CA LEU A 251 18.13 17.00 16.13
C LEU A 251 16.76 16.54 16.65
N VAL A 252 15.72 16.61 15.81
CA VAL A 252 14.40 16.05 16.11
C VAL A 252 14.51 14.54 16.39
N GLY A 253 15.26 13.82 15.55
CA GLY A 253 15.53 12.39 15.74
C GLY A 253 16.23 12.07 17.04
N ALA A 254 17.25 12.86 17.42
CA ALA A 254 17.96 12.70 18.70
C ALA A 254 17.02 12.88 19.90
N ALA A 255 16.24 13.96 19.89
CA ALA A 255 15.26 14.24 20.96
C ALA A 255 14.19 13.12 21.04
N GLN A 256 13.64 12.70 19.90
CA GLN A 256 12.69 11.59 19.86
C GLN A 256 13.27 10.29 20.39
N THR A 257 14.51 9.95 19.99
CA THR A 257 15.19 8.73 20.43
C THR A 257 15.46 8.76 21.93
N ALA A 258 15.90 9.89 22.47
CA ALA A 258 16.16 10.03 23.91
C ALA A 258 14.86 9.89 24.72
N ILE A 259 13.82 10.64 24.35
CA ILE A 259 12.53 10.66 25.07
C ILE A 259 11.86 9.28 24.99
N TRP A 260 11.68 8.76 23.78
CA TRP A 260 10.94 7.50 23.57
C TRP A 260 11.81 6.28 23.93
N GLY A 261 13.14 6.38 23.86
CA GLY A 261 14.05 5.37 24.36
C GLY A 261 13.94 5.21 25.88
N ALA A 262 13.97 6.31 26.63
CA ALA A 262 13.75 6.28 28.08
C ALA A 262 12.33 5.76 28.42
N ALA A 263 11.30 6.24 27.72
CA ALA A 263 9.94 5.75 27.90
C ALA A 263 9.82 4.25 27.57
N SER A 264 10.56 3.76 26.58
CA SER A 264 10.57 2.34 26.20
C SER A 264 10.98 1.42 27.34
N LEU A 265 11.98 1.83 28.12
CA LEU A 265 12.43 1.07 29.30
C LEU A 265 11.32 0.98 30.37
N VAL A 266 10.67 2.11 30.67
CA VAL A 266 9.57 2.17 31.65
C VAL A 266 8.40 1.32 31.22
N PHE A 267 7.95 1.49 29.95
CA PHE A 267 6.82 0.75 29.41
C PHE A 267 7.10 -0.75 29.27
N ALA A 268 8.36 -1.13 29.02
CA ALA A 268 8.78 -2.53 29.02
C ALA A 268 8.72 -3.14 30.43
N MET A 269 9.27 -2.46 31.43
CA MET A 269 9.25 -2.92 32.85
C MET A 269 7.80 -3.09 33.35
N LEU A 270 6.94 -2.15 33.04
CA LEU A 270 5.52 -2.19 33.42
C LEU A 270 4.69 -3.15 32.58
N ARG A 271 5.26 -3.81 31.56
CA ARG A 271 4.55 -4.64 30.57
C ARG A 271 3.32 -3.94 29.99
N HIS A 272 3.39 -2.59 29.87
CA HIS A 272 2.26 -1.79 29.41
C HIS A 272 1.82 -2.22 28.00
N PRO A 273 0.51 -2.36 27.69
CA PRO A 273 0.03 -2.79 26.38
C PRO A 273 0.43 -1.85 25.24
N GLY A 274 0.59 -0.55 25.52
CA GLY A 274 1.03 0.47 24.54
C GLY A 274 2.53 0.52 24.26
N ARG A 275 3.34 -0.41 24.79
CA ARG A 275 4.83 -0.35 24.63
C ARG A 275 5.27 -0.44 23.15
N ALA A 276 4.53 -1.12 22.29
CA ALA A 276 4.87 -1.22 20.88
C ALA A 276 4.82 0.14 20.15
N GLN A 277 3.85 1.00 20.46
CA GLN A 277 3.77 2.36 19.93
C GLN A 277 4.95 3.23 20.38
N ILE A 278 5.42 3.02 21.61
CA ILE A 278 6.59 3.74 22.14
C ILE A 278 7.86 3.29 21.41
N TYR A 279 8.03 1.98 21.17
CA TYR A 279 9.13 1.44 20.38
C TYR A 279 9.13 1.96 18.94
N ASP A 280 7.95 2.05 18.30
CA ASP A 280 7.80 2.64 16.96
C ASP A 280 8.30 4.09 16.93
N ARG A 281 7.88 4.93 17.89
CA ARG A 281 8.33 6.32 17.97
C ARG A 281 9.83 6.44 18.16
N CYS A 282 10.43 5.57 18.96
CA CYS A 282 11.88 5.49 19.14
C CYS A 282 12.57 5.08 17.84
N ALA A 283 12.07 4.04 17.14
CA ALA A 283 12.60 3.57 15.87
C ALA A 283 12.57 4.66 14.79
N ARG A 284 11.46 5.42 14.69
CA ARG A 284 11.35 6.59 13.78
C ARG A 284 12.34 7.71 14.15
N GLY A 285 12.61 7.91 15.42
CA GLY A 285 13.66 8.84 15.90
C GLY A 285 15.05 8.41 15.43
N LEU A 286 15.39 7.14 15.67
CA LEU A 286 16.65 6.54 15.22
C LEU A 286 16.81 6.61 13.69
N GLY A 287 15.74 6.41 12.93
CA GLY A 287 15.76 6.54 11.47
C GLY A 287 16.19 7.93 11.02
N LYS A 288 15.68 9.00 11.64
CA LYS A 288 16.08 10.38 11.32
C LYS A 288 17.58 10.64 11.56
N LEU A 289 18.16 9.98 12.57
CA LEU A 289 19.59 10.08 12.86
C LEU A 289 20.44 9.27 11.88
N LEU A 290 20.02 8.04 11.61
CA LEU A 290 20.74 7.07 10.77
C LEU A 290 20.13 7.02 9.36
N TRP A 291 19.98 8.18 8.74
CA TRP A 291 19.25 8.37 7.49
C TRP A 291 20.02 7.99 6.21
N THR A 292 21.32 7.78 6.30
CA THR A 292 22.13 7.49 5.11
C THR A 292 21.85 6.10 4.56
N ARG A 293 22.03 5.92 3.24
CA ARG A 293 21.79 4.67 2.50
C ARG A 293 22.47 3.43 3.12
N ARG A 294 23.58 3.62 3.84
CA ARG A 294 24.25 2.53 4.56
C ARG A 294 23.36 1.82 5.58
N PHE A 295 22.41 2.55 6.17
CA PHE A 295 21.49 2.05 7.19
C PHE A 295 20.08 1.75 6.65
N GLU A 296 19.87 1.86 5.34
CA GLU A 296 18.57 1.63 4.72
C GLU A 296 18.21 0.14 4.74
N PRO A 297 17.07 -0.24 5.36
CA PRO A 297 16.63 -1.63 5.38
C PRO A 297 16.15 -2.07 3.99
N LYS A 298 16.64 -3.21 3.50
CA LYS A 298 16.16 -3.83 2.27
C LYS A 298 14.89 -4.62 2.56
N LEU A 299 13.73 -4.04 2.27
CA LEU A 299 12.41 -4.62 2.58
C LEU A 299 11.70 -5.22 1.35
N TYR A 300 12.17 -4.95 0.12
CA TYR A 300 11.57 -5.31 -1.16
C TYR A 300 12.56 -5.92 -2.14
N GLY A 301 12.09 -6.29 -3.34
CA GLY A 301 12.93 -6.76 -4.44
C GLY A 301 13.33 -8.23 -4.35
N ALA A 302 14.46 -8.59 -4.96
CA ALA A 302 14.96 -9.97 -5.02
C ALA A 302 15.12 -10.63 -3.63
N ALA A 303 15.28 -9.84 -2.56
CA ALA A 303 15.29 -10.32 -1.18
C ALA A 303 13.95 -10.94 -0.72
N MET A 304 12.83 -10.64 -1.39
CA MET A 304 11.54 -11.30 -1.11
C MET A 304 11.45 -12.69 -1.72
N LEU A 305 12.06 -12.91 -2.90
CA LEU A 305 12.06 -14.21 -3.55
C LEU A 305 12.86 -15.26 -2.75
N SER A 306 13.90 -14.83 -2.02
CA SER A 306 14.74 -15.71 -1.22
C SER A 306 14.15 -16.08 0.17
N ARG A 307 13.08 -15.40 0.62
CA ARG A 307 12.45 -15.60 1.94
C ARG A 307 11.10 -16.33 1.89
N GLY A 308 10.60 -16.60 0.70
CA GLY A 308 9.31 -17.24 0.44
C GLY A 308 9.40 -18.67 -0.11
N GLY A 309 10.52 -19.37 0.17
CA GLY A 309 10.68 -20.78 -0.09
C GLY A 309 10.43 -21.61 1.16
#